data_df56686d540850aaa90bb1f320341217
#
_entry.id   df56686d540850aaa90bb1f320341217
#
_cell.length_a   1.000
_cell.length_b   1.000
_cell.length_c   1.000
_cell.angle_alpha   90.00
_cell.angle_beta   90.00
_cell.angle_gamma   90.00
#
_symmetry.space_group_name_H-M   'P 1'
#
loop_
_entity.id
_entity.type
_entity.pdbx_description
1 polymer ?
#
loop_
_entity_poly.entity_id
_entity_poly.type
_entity_poly.pdbx_seq_one_letter_code
_entity_poly.pdbx_strand_id
1 'polypeptide(L)'
;MIGDSTDSVWGVMDVYPQTDFPDIRKKVVLQTEHGDVLIIPREGGAMSRFYVELPAGTSAKSVKVEDLIATTRKVFQPYKMDVAEVFWWSAFVIGQRLADHFSKDDRIFLTGDACHTHSPKAGQGMNTSLQDGYNIGWKLASILKGQVSPSLIKSYDLERGMT
;
A
#
# COMPACT_ATOMS: atom_id res chain seq x y z
N MET A 1 11.87 1.35 14.67
CA MET A 1 10.97 2.10 13.76
C MET A 1 10.06 2.97 14.59
N ILE A 2 10.05 4.25 14.33
CA ILE A 2 9.17 5.27 14.95
C ILE A 2 8.01 5.50 13.99
N GLY A 3 6.82 5.74 14.49
CA GLY A 3 5.66 6.08 13.65
C GLY A 3 4.34 5.78 14.31
N ASP A 4 3.27 6.26 13.72
CA ASP A 4 1.92 6.11 14.21
C ASP A 4 1.21 4.96 13.49
N SER A 5 0.47 4.18 14.26
CA SER A 5 -0.58 3.33 13.72
C SER A 5 -1.85 4.18 13.71
N THR A 6 -2.42 4.42 12.56
CA THR A 6 -3.78 4.96 12.51
C THR A 6 -4.73 3.85 13.00
N ASP A 7 -5.77 4.19 13.78
CA ASP A 7 -6.79 3.20 14.18
C ASP A 7 -7.66 2.74 12.99
N SER A 8 -7.26 3.09 11.76
CA SER A 8 -7.98 2.77 10.54
C SER A 8 -7.65 1.34 10.10
N VAL A 9 -8.65 0.49 10.11
CA VAL A 9 -8.58 -0.89 9.60
C VAL A 9 -9.04 -0.89 8.16
N TRP A 10 -8.25 -1.53 7.32
CA TRP A 10 -8.56 -1.73 5.92
C TRP A 10 -8.68 -3.21 5.59
N GLY A 11 -9.74 -3.53 4.85
CA GLY A 11 -9.87 -4.82 4.20
C GLY A 11 -9.39 -4.74 2.77
N VAL A 12 -8.77 -5.80 2.29
CA VAL A 12 -8.40 -5.97 0.88
C VAL A 12 -8.99 -7.28 0.40
N MET A 13 -9.61 -7.26 -0.76
CA MET A 13 -10.10 -8.49 -1.40
C MET A 13 -9.86 -8.47 -2.90
N ASP A 14 -9.37 -9.57 -3.42
CA ASP A 14 -9.31 -9.88 -4.86
C ASP A 14 -10.54 -10.71 -5.21
N VAL A 15 -11.40 -10.16 -6.05
CA VAL A 15 -12.72 -10.72 -6.33
C VAL A 15 -13.07 -10.67 -7.81
N TYR A 16 -13.99 -11.53 -8.20
CA TYR A 16 -14.72 -11.42 -9.48
C TYR A 16 -16.03 -10.67 -9.21
N PRO A 17 -16.07 -9.34 -9.45
CA PRO A 17 -17.26 -8.55 -9.18
C PRO A 17 -18.36 -8.76 -10.20
N GLN A 18 -19.61 -8.76 -9.75
CA GLN A 18 -20.82 -8.69 -10.57
C GLN A 18 -21.50 -7.35 -10.29
N THR A 19 -21.35 -6.40 -11.22
CA THR A 19 -21.82 -5.04 -11.03
C THR A 19 -22.21 -4.38 -12.35
N ASP A 20 -23.11 -3.43 -12.29
CA ASP A 20 -23.46 -2.49 -13.37
C ASP A 20 -22.69 -1.17 -13.28
N PHE A 21 -21.75 -1.04 -12.34
CA PHE A 21 -20.88 0.13 -12.22
C PHE A 21 -19.98 0.25 -13.46
N PRO A 22 -20.06 1.35 -14.25
CA PRO A 22 -19.44 1.43 -15.57
C PRO A 22 -17.92 1.43 -15.53
N ASP A 23 -17.33 1.93 -14.43
CA ASP A 23 -15.88 2.11 -14.32
C ASP A 23 -15.18 0.99 -13.53
N ILE A 24 -15.83 -0.16 -13.37
CA ILE A 24 -15.27 -1.30 -12.61
C ILE A 24 -13.91 -1.78 -13.14
N ARG A 25 -13.57 -1.48 -14.39
CA ARG A 25 -12.30 -1.82 -15.03
C ARG A 25 -11.29 -0.67 -15.06
N LYS A 26 -11.52 0.38 -14.27
CA LYS A 26 -10.60 1.49 -14.06
C LYS A 26 -10.09 1.53 -12.62
N LYS A 27 -8.96 2.20 -12.39
CA LYS A 27 -8.58 2.58 -11.02
C LYS A 27 -9.54 3.68 -10.56
N VAL A 28 -10.34 3.41 -9.56
CA VAL A 28 -11.38 4.32 -9.05
C VAL A 28 -11.31 4.41 -7.54
N VAL A 29 -11.54 5.58 -6.99
CA VAL A 29 -11.80 5.80 -5.57
C VAL A 29 -13.27 6.21 -5.44
N LEU A 30 -14.05 5.41 -4.73
CA LEU A 30 -15.42 5.75 -4.33
C LEU A 30 -15.36 6.29 -2.91
N GLN A 31 -15.88 7.49 -2.72
CA GLN A 31 -15.99 8.14 -1.42
C GLN A 31 -17.45 8.43 -1.13
N THR A 32 -17.98 7.84 -0.08
CA THR A 32 -19.39 7.93 0.29
C THR A 32 -19.56 8.07 1.79
N GLU A 33 -20.77 8.38 2.24
CA GLU A 33 -21.12 8.36 3.67
C GLU A 33 -20.99 6.96 4.32
N HIS A 34 -20.91 5.91 3.51
CA HIS A 34 -20.76 4.53 3.97
C HIS A 34 -19.31 4.06 4.05
N GLY A 35 -18.34 4.93 3.71
CA GLY A 35 -16.91 4.66 3.70
C GLY A 35 -16.27 4.81 2.32
N ASP A 36 -14.98 4.52 2.28
CA ASP A 36 -14.15 4.63 1.09
C ASP A 36 -13.81 3.25 0.52
N VAL A 37 -13.88 3.14 -0.81
CA VAL A 37 -13.43 1.96 -1.55
C VAL A 37 -12.51 2.38 -2.69
N LEU A 38 -11.28 1.84 -2.70
CA LEU A 38 -10.38 1.96 -3.83
C LEU A 38 -10.44 0.67 -4.66
N ILE A 39 -10.71 0.81 -5.95
CA ILE A 39 -10.79 -0.28 -6.92
C ILE A 39 -9.54 -0.26 -7.79
N ILE A 40 -8.91 -1.40 -7.96
CA ILE A 40 -7.77 -1.59 -8.85
C ILE A 40 -8.04 -2.83 -9.71
N PRO A 41 -8.18 -2.69 -11.04
CA PRO A 41 -8.29 -3.84 -11.93
C PRO A 41 -7.06 -4.74 -11.82
N ARG A 42 -7.30 -6.05 -11.81
CA ARG A 42 -6.26 -7.06 -11.80
C ARG A 42 -6.09 -7.68 -13.19
N GLU A 43 -5.05 -8.46 -13.32
CA GLU A 43 -4.72 -9.21 -14.52
C GLU A 43 -5.86 -10.18 -14.89
N GLY A 44 -5.93 -10.61 -16.15
CA GLY A 44 -6.92 -11.58 -16.62
C GLY A 44 -8.30 -11.00 -16.96
N GLY A 45 -8.48 -9.68 -16.89
CA GLY A 45 -9.63 -8.97 -17.45
C GLY A 45 -10.89 -8.92 -16.57
N ALA A 46 -11.15 -9.86 -15.68
CA ALA A 46 -12.38 -9.91 -14.89
C ALA A 46 -12.18 -9.62 -13.40
N MET A 47 -11.02 -9.96 -12.83
CA MET A 47 -10.73 -9.78 -11.42
C MET A 47 -10.43 -8.32 -11.09
N SER A 48 -10.88 -7.87 -9.93
CA SER A 48 -10.57 -6.54 -9.37
C SER A 48 -10.16 -6.66 -7.91
N ARG A 49 -9.21 -5.83 -7.49
CA ARG A 49 -8.81 -5.66 -6.10
C ARG A 49 -9.56 -4.50 -5.49
N PHE A 50 -10.20 -4.74 -4.37
CA PHE A 50 -10.89 -3.73 -3.58
C PHE A 50 -10.14 -3.50 -2.27
N TYR A 51 -9.84 -2.25 -1.98
CA TYR A 51 -9.42 -1.79 -0.67
C TYR A 51 -10.61 -1.10 -0.03
N VAL A 52 -11.08 -1.63 1.08
CA VAL A 52 -12.31 -1.19 1.77
C VAL A 52 -11.92 -0.62 3.12
N GLU A 53 -12.22 0.65 3.35
CA GLU A 53 -12.07 1.24 4.68
C GLU A 53 -13.18 0.72 5.59
N LEU A 54 -12.80 0.24 6.76
CA LEU A 54 -13.73 -0.28 7.74
C LEU A 54 -14.02 0.76 8.82
N PRO A 55 -15.19 0.69 9.48
CA PRO A 55 -15.57 1.63 10.53
C PRO A 55 -14.52 1.75 11.64
N ALA A 56 -14.36 2.95 12.19
CA ALA A 56 -13.47 3.18 13.31
C ALA A 56 -13.78 2.24 14.50
N GLY A 57 -12.73 1.76 15.14
CA GLY A 57 -12.84 0.80 16.24
C GLY A 57 -13.01 -0.67 15.82
N THR A 58 -13.03 -0.97 14.51
CA THR A 58 -13.02 -2.36 14.02
C THR A 58 -11.72 -3.04 14.39
N SER A 59 -11.79 -4.26 14.91
CA SER A 59 -10.60 -5.09 15.12
C SER A 59 -10.27 -5.88 13.85
N ALA A 60 -9.07 -5.70 13.28
CA ALA A 60 -8.67 -6.42 12.07
C ALA A 60 -8.75 -7.95 12.21
N LYS A 61 -8.57 -8.48 13.44
CA LYS A 61 -8.65 -9.92 13.73
C LYS A 61 -10.08 -10.48 13.69
N SER A 62 -11.09 -9.64 13.88
CA SER A 62 -12.50 -10.05 13.90
C SER A 62 -13.20 -9.87 12.56
N VAL A 63 -12.56 -9.20 11.59
CA VAL A 63 -13.12 -8.96 10.25
C VAL A 63 -13.30 -10.28 9.50
N LYS A 64 -14.43 -10.40 8.84
CA LYS A 64 -14.73 -11.49 7.92
C LYS A 64 -14.88 -10.93 6.50
N VAL A 65 -14.74 -11.77 5.51
CA VAL A 65 -14.89 -11.35 4.11
C VAL A 65 -16.29 -10.84 3.80
N GLU A 66 -17.29 -11.40 4.48
CA GLU A 66 -18.69 -11.00 4.38
C GLU A 66 -18.90 -9.54 4.81
N ASP A 67 -18.14 -9.06 5.80
CA ASP A 67 -18.17 -7.67 6.26
C ASP A 67 -17.65 -6.72 5.17
N LEU A 68 -16.57 -7.12 4.47
CA LEU A 68 -16.02 -6.37 3.33
C LEU A 68 -17.02 -6.29 2.18
N ILE A 69 -17.64 -7.42 1.84
CA ILE A 69 -18.66 -7.48 0.79
C ILE A 69 -19.88 -6.62 1.16
N ALA A 70 -20.34 -6.70 2.41
CA ALA A 70 -21.48 -5.91 2.87
C ALA A 70 -21.18 -4.40 2.83
N THR A 71 -20.00 -3.98 3.24
CA THR A 71 -19.56 -2.57 3.15
C THR A 71 -19.48 -2.12 1.70
N THR A 72 -18.86 -2.93 0.83
CA THR A 72 -18.73 -2.63 -0.59
C THR A 72 -20.10 -2.47 -1.26
N ARG A 73 -21.07 -3.32 -0.95
CA ARG A 73 -22.44 -3.20 -1.46
C ARG A 73 -23.10 -1.86 -1.09
N LYS A 74 -22.84 -1.34 0.11
CA LYS A 74 -23.36 -0.02 0.53
C LYS A 74 -22.68 1.13 -0.22
N VAL A 75 -21.36 1.07 -0.33
CA VAL A 75 -20.56 2.10 -1.01
C VAL A 75 -20.90 2.21 -2.50
N PHE A 76 -21.25 1.09 -3.14
CA PHE A 76 -21.57 1.08 -4.58
C PHE A 76 -22.96 1.65 -4.90
N GLN A 77 -23.83 1.86 -3.92
CA GLN A 77 -25.16 2.41 -4.21
C GLN A 77 -25.08 3.74 -4.98
N PRO A 78 -25.92 3.95 -6.02
CA PRO A 78 -27.11 3.16 -6.39
C PRO A 78 -26.82 1.94 -7.31
N TYR A 79 -25.57 1.69 -7.67
CA TYR A 79 -25.21 0.57 -8.53
C TYR A 79 -25.36 -0.78 -7.81
N LYS A 80 -25.71 -1.80 -8.56
CA LYS A 80 -25.71 -3.18 -8.06
C LYS A 80 -24.27 -3.62 -7.85
N MET A 81 -24.00 -4.29 -6.75
CA MET A 81 -22.69 -4.86 -6.46
C MET A 81 -22.84 -6.20 -5.77
N ASP A 82 -22.30 -7.23 -6.39
CA ASP A 82 -22.16 -8.55 -5.82
C ASP A 82 -20.78 -9.15 -6.17
N VAL A 83 -20.43 -10.23 -5.51
CA VAL A 83 -19.17 -10.94 -5.69
C VAL A 83 -19.48 -12.38 -6.12
N ALA A 84 -19.06 -12.74 -7.33
CA ALA A 84 -19.22 -14.11 -7.83
C ALA A 84 -18.26 -15.06 -7.11
N GLU A 85 -17.03 -14.62 -6.89
CA GLU A 85 -15.98 -15.42 -6.25
C GLU A 85 -14.99 -14.51 -5.54
N VAL A 86 -14.52 -14.94 -4.37
CA VAL A 86 -13.41 -14.33 -3.62
C VAL A 86 -12.16 -15.17 -3.85
N PHE A 87 -11.18 -14.62 -4.57
CA PHE A 87 -9.92 -15.30 -4.81
C PHE A 87 -8.99 -15.24 -3.60
N TRP A 88 -8.94 -14.07 -2.96
CA TRP A 88 -8.12 -13.81 -1.78
C TRP A 88 -8.64 -12.59 -1.02
N TRP A 89 -8.42 -12.57 0.28
CA TRP A 89 -8.71 -11.40 1.11
C TRP A 89 -7.82 -11.34 2.36
N SER A 90 -7.72 -10.15 2.94
CA SER A 90 -7.05 -9.88 4.21
C SER A 90 -7.59 -8.62 4.85
N ALA A 91 -7.41 -8.46 6.16
CA ALA A 91 -7.66 -7.21 6.87
C ALA A 91 -6.44 -6.84 7.70
N PHE A 92 -6.09 -5.54 7.72
CA PHE A 92 -4.91 -5.06 8.43
C PHE A 92 -5.11 -3.62 8.93
N VAL A 93 -4.34 -3.27 9.95
CA VAL A 93 -4.24 -1.90 10.45
C VAL A 93 -3.19 -1.17 9.63
N ILE A 94 -3.52 0.02 9.15
CA ILE A 94 -2.55 0.87 8.46
C ILE A 94 -1.56 1.41 9.49
N GLY A 95 -0.27 1.16 9.25
CA GLY A 95 0.82 1.75 10.00
C GLY A 95 1.74 2.54 9.06
N GLN A 96 2.02 3.79 9.41
CA GLN A 96 3.10 4.56 8.80
C GLN A 96 4.27 4.57 9.76
N ARG A 97 5.35 3.94 9.37
CA ARG A 97 6.53 3.76 10.23
C ARG A 97 7.79 4.09 9.47
N LEU A 98 8.75 4.67 10.19
CA LEU A 98 10.07 5.03 9.68
C LEU A 98 11.14 4.40 10.57
N ALA A 99 12.19 3.85 9.96
CA ALA A 99 13.37 3.41 10.70
C ALA A 99 14.16 4.63 11.19
N ASP A 100 14.80 4.50 12.36
CA ASP A 100 15.61 5.59 12.93
C ASP A 100 16.83 5.92 12.06
N HIS A 101 17.35 4.90 11.36
CA HIS A 101 18.48 5.00 10.44
C HIS A 101 18.25 4.07 9.26
N PHE A 102 18.63 4.49 8.07
CA PHE A 102 18.54 3.68 6.85
C PHE A 102 19.87 2.99 6.53
N SER A 103 20.94 3.40 7.19
CA SER A 103 22.23 2.76 7.06
C SER A 103 22.93 2.53 8.40
N LYS A 104 23.88 1.61 8.42
CA LYS A 104 24.78 1.36 9.55
C LYS A 104 26.20 1.12 9.06
N ASP A 105 27.13 1.86 9.64
CA ASP A 105 28.58 1.72 9.41
C ASP A 105 28.99 1.84 7.92
N ASP A 106 28.20 2.58 7.13
CA ASP A 106 28.36 2.74 5.68
C ASP A 106 28.46 1.38 4.90
N ARG A 107 27.94 0.30 5.48
CA ARG A 107 28.04 -1.08 4.95
C ARG A 107 26.71 -1.85 4.92
N ILE A 108 25.79 -1.51 5.79
CA ILE A 108 24.45 -2.13 5.88
C ILE A 108 23.44 -1.08 5.51
N PHE A 109 22.54 -1.38 4.58
CA PHE A 109 21.52 -0.46 4.09
C PHE A 109 20.16 -1.11 4.13
N LEU A 110 19.16 -0.37 4.57
CA LEU A 110 17.75 -0.74 4.51
C LEU A 110 17.11 -0.02 3.32
N THR A 111 16.19 -0.69 2.64
CA THR A 111 15.42 -0.13 1.54
C THR A 111 13.96 -0.57 1.62
N GLY A 112 13.05 0.23 1.10
CA GLY A 112 11.62 -0.09 1.02
C GLY A 112 10.99 -0.35 2.39
N ASP A 113 10.12 -1.35 2.48
CA ASP A 113 9.35 -1.66 3.69
C ASP A 113 10.22 -2.02 4.90
N ALA A 114 11.51 -2.32 4.70
CA ALA A 114 12.46 -2.53 5.80
C ALA A 114 12.79 -1.23 6.54
N CYS A 115 12.71 -0.08 5.89
CA CYS A 115 13.00 1.21 6.49
C CYS A 115 11.79 2.13 6.64
N HIS A 116 10.74 1.97 5.81
CA HIS A 116 9.51 2.76 5.92
C HIS A 116 8.30 1.98 5.42
N THR A 117 7.16 2.22 6.04
CA THR A 117 5.87 1.69 5.59
C THR A 117 4.91 2.82 5.29
N HIS A 118 4.11 2.65 4.24
CA HIS A 118 3.18 3.67 3.75
C HIS A 118 1.74 3.20 3.77
N SER A 119 0.82 4.16 3.92
CA SER A 119 -0.59 3.94 3.68
C SER A 119 -0.83 3.53 2.22
N PRO A 120 -1.71 2.56 1.93
CA PRO A 120 -2.05 2.17 0.56
C PRO A 120 -2.84 3.25 -0.19
N LYS A 121 -3.38 4.26 0.49
CA LYS A 121 -4.26 5.29 -0.10
C LYS A 121 -3.65 5.98 -1.32
N ALA A 122 -2.38 6.35 -1.25
CA ALA A 122 -1.69 7.03 -2.35
C ALA A 122 -1.03 6.05 -3.35
N GLY A 123 -0.89 4.77 -3.03
CA GLY A 123 -0.20 3.78 -3.85
C GLY A 123 1.29 4.07 -4.04
N GLN A 124 1.94 4.74 -3.08
CA GLN A 124 3.33 5.20 -3.20
C GLN A 124 4.37 4.18 -2.70
N GLY A 125 3.99 3.22 -1.85
CA GLY A 125 4.94 2.32 -1.18
C GLY A 125 5.91 1.64 -2.14
N MET A 126 5.42 0.96 -3.17
CA MET A 126 6.27 0.30 -4.17
C MET A 126 7.17 1.31 -4.91
N ASN A 127 6.64 2.46 -5.30
CA ASN A 127 7.40 3.47 -6.02
C ASN A 127 8.55 4.02 -5.17
N THR A 128 8.29 4.30 -3.90
CA THR A 128 9.31 4.77 -2.96
C THR A 128 10.37 3.70 -2.73
N SER A 129 9.96 2.43 -2.56
CA SER A 129 10.88 1.29 -2.42
C SER A 129 11.80 1.11 -3.64
N LEU A 130 11.27 1.26 -4.85
CA LEU A 130 12.08 1.22 -6.08
C LEU A 130 13.08 2.39 -6.16
N GLN A 131 12.65 3.58 -5.73
CA GLN A 131 13.52 4.76 -5.68
C GLN A 131 14.65 4.58 -4.67
N ASP A 132 14.40 3.96 -3.52
CA ASP A 132 15.45 3.65 -2.54
C ASP A 132 16.50 2.70 -3.14
N GLY A 133 16.03 1.60 -3.71
CA GLY A 133 16.90 0.62 -4.35
C GLY A 133 17.75 1.23 -5.48
N TYR A 134 17.14 2.09 -6.29
CA TYR A 134 17.86 2.82 -7.33
C TYR A 134 18.89 3.79 -6.72
N ASN A 135 18.47 4.58 -5.71
CA ASN A 135 19.32 5.58 -5.08
C ASN A 135 20.60 4.96 -4.47
N ILE A 136 20.44 3.92 -3.65
CA ILE A 136 21.60 3.24 -3.05
C ILE A 136 22.43 2.47 -4.11
N GLY A 137 21.78 1.89 -5.11
CA GLY A 137 22.42 1.07 -6.12
C GLY A 137 23.44 1.84 -6.95
N TRP A 138 23.09 3.00 -7.49
CA TRP A 138 24.02 3.79 -8.28
C TRP A 138 25.15 4.39 -7.44
N LYS A 139 24.88 4.78 -6.19
CA LYS A 139 25.89 5.30 -5.27
C LYS A 139 26.94 4.23 -4.96
N LEU A 140 26.51 3.05 -4.57
CA LEU A 140 27.42 1.92 -4.33
C LEU A 140 28.23 1.56 -5.58
N ALA A 141 27.57 1.47 -6.73
CA ALA A 141 28.27 1.15 -7.98
C ALA A 141 29.36 2.18 -8.32
N SER A 142 29.07 3.47 -8.15
CA SER A 142 30.02 4.54 -8.43
C SER A 142 31.22 4.56 -7.46
N ILE A 143 30.96 4.29 -6.18
CA ILE A 143 32.01 4.18 -5.15
C ILE A 143 32.93 2.98 -5.44
N LEU A 144 32.33 1.80 -5.69
CA LEU A 144 33.08 0.56 -5.96
C LEU A 144 33.94 0.64 -7.24
N LYS A 145 33.48 1.44 -8.21
CA LYS A 145 34.24 1.72 -9.43
C LYS A 145 35.30 2.83 -9.25
N GLY A 146 35.42 3.41 -8.06
CA GLY A 146 36.34 4.51 -7.79
C GLY A 146 36.01 5.82 -8.51
N GLN A 147 34.78 5.99 -8.99
CA GLN A 147 34.35 7.18 -9.75
C GLN A 147 34.00 8.37 -8.84
N VAL A 148 33.67 8.10 -7.57
CA VAL A 148 33.28 9.11 -6.59
C VAL A 148 33.85 8.78 -5.21
N SER A 149 33.88 9.80 -4.34
CA SER A 149 34.32 9.60 -2.94
C SER A 149 33.37 8.65 -2.17
N PRO A 150 33.90 7.78 -1.31
CA PRO A 150 33.10 6.95 -0.41
C PRO A 150 32.10 7.75 0.45
N SER A 151 32.39 9.03 0.73
CA SER A 151 31.50 9.91 1.50
C SER A 151 30.13 10.13 0.87
N LEU A 152 29.97 9.87 -0.45
CA LEU A 152 28.69 9.96 -1.15
C LEU A 152 27.64 9.05 -0.52
N ILE A 153 28.02 7.93 0.07
CA ILE A 153 27.07 6.97 0.64
C ILE A 153 26.22 7.58 1.76
N LYS A 154 26.78 8.54 2.51
CA LYS A 154 26.09 9.23 3.60
C LYS A 154 24.88 10.06 3.15
N SER A 155 24.87 10.44 1.87
CA SER A 155 23.73 11.16 1.30
C SER A 155 22.48 10.28 1.15
N TYR A 156 22.62 8.94 1.22
CA TYR A 156 21.50 8.02 1.17
C TYR A 156 20.49 8.29 2.31
N ASP A 157 20.97 8.31 3.55
CA ASP A 157 20.14 8.58 4.73
C ASP A 157 19.51 9.99 4.68
N LEU A 158 20.27 10.99 4.21
CA LEU A 158 19.78 12.35 4.08
C LEU A 158 18.68 12.50 3.03
N GLU A 159 18.82 11.82 1.90
CA GLU A 159 17.87 11.93 0.79
C GLU A 159 16.63 11.06 0.98
N ARG A 160 16.78 9.88 1.61
CA ARG A 160 15.68 8.91 1.72
C ARG A 160 15.01 8.89 3.09
N GLY A 161 15.68 9.35 4.13
CA GLY A 161 15.12 9.45 5.48
C GLY A 161 14.15 10.63 5.69
N MET A 162 14.01 11.52 4.70
CA MET A 162 13.09 12.66 4.73
C MET A 162 11.83 12.47 3.85
N THR A 163 11.64 11.29 3.27
CA THR A 163 10.50 10.98 2.38
C THR A 163 9.28 10.45 3.13
#